data_5c9c180e4d51edb9947dac790ff2aa66
#
_entry.id   5c9c180e4d51edb9947dac790ff2aa66
#
_cell.length_a   1.000
_cell.length_b   1.000
_cell.length_c   1.000
_cell.angle_alpha   90.00
_cell.angle_beta   90.00
_cell.angle_gamma   90.00
#
_symmetry.space_group_name_H-M   'P 1'
#
loop_
_entity.id
_entity.type
_entity.pdbx_description
1 polymer ?
#
loop_
_entity_poly.entity_id
_entity_poly.type
_entity_poly.pdbx_seq_one_letter_code
_entity_poly.pdbx_strand_id
1 'polypeptide(L)'
;MEKSKDISFYRRSEPSKGINFLSDISKQLLLDCLQSNTANPFFELIDNYKTQADLSFCGLSNLVITLNALKVDPKTKWKGIWRWYSEENIMCNNIEKVKDYGMTLSEFGALLNCNGVKNKIYRPVNENFALNTVIDMNNINKTLYDDIKENKYSCVTCDEHFNSMIPFNIVSKEFMSACALASAKYNTFFMMCNLGRKGLNQTGDGHFTPIAAYNAKKDIGLLLESARFKYDSRWYSIEDIYNSLIEKDSFTNKPRGFLLIEKKEKEGKKLKWMKR
;
A
#
# COMPACT_ATOMS: atom_id res chain seq x y z
N MET A 1 39.78 -12.00 22.96
CA MET A 1 38.77 -11.51 21.99
C MET A 1 37.63 -12.51 22.05
N GLU A 2 36.58 -12.19 22.80
CA GLU A 2 35.32 -12.96 22.76
C GLU A 2 34.70 -12.79 21.38
N LYS A 3 34.48 -13.91 20.68
CA LYS A 3 33.67 -13.95 19.47
C LYS A 3 32.26 -13.47 19.87
N SER A 4 31.83 -12.31 19.37
CA SER A 4 30.43 -11.92 19.46
C SER A 4 29.59 -13.09 18.93
N LYS A 5 28.76 -13.68 19.78
CA LYS A 5 27.82 -14.71 19.33
C LYS A 5 26.95 -14.07 18.27
N ASP A 6 27.00 -14.58 17.03
CA ASP A 6 26.11 -14.14 15.97
C ASP A 6 24.67 -14.37 16.43
N ILE A 7 24.00 -13.27 16.77
CA ILE A 7 22.60 -13.31 17.22
C ILE A 7 21.74 -13.49 15.98
N SER A 8 21.05 -14.63 15.88
CA SER A 8 20.08 -14.89 14.82
C SER A 8 18.67 -14.98 15.40
N PHE A 9 17.69 -14.68 14.58
CA PHE A 9 16.26 -14.71 14.96
C PHE A 9 15.46 -15.49 13.94
N TYR A 10 14.54 -16.30 14.43
CA TYR A 10 13.44 -16.85 13.65
C TYR A 10 12.18 -16.10 14.03
N ARG A 11 11.86 -15.04 13.25
CA ARG A 11 10.81 -14.04 13.52
C ARG A 11 11.02 -13.24 14.81
N ARG A 12 10.26 -12.18 14.96
CA ARG A 12 10.14 -11.39 16.19
C ARG A 12 8.92 -11.85 16.99
N SER A 13 8.92 -11.51 18.26
CA SER A 13 7.72 -11.62 19.10
C SER A 13 6.55 -10.90 18.44
N GLU A 14 5.34 -11.44 18.61
CA GLU A 14 4.14 -10.82 18.06
C GLU A 14 3.97 -9.40 18.62
N PRO A 15 3.64 -8.42 17.76
CA PRO A 15 3.28 -7.10 18.21
C PRO A 15 2.04 -7.16 19.11
N SER A 16 1.98 -6.30 20.12
CA SER A 16 0.82 -6.21 21.02
C SER A 16 -0.43 -5.61 20.33
N LYS A 17 -0.24 -4.97 19.16
CA LYS A 17 -1.32 -4.43 18.32
C LYS A 17 -1.66 -5.34 17.15
N GLY A 18 -2.90 -5.23 16.71
CA GLY A 18 -3.41 -5.93 15.53
C GLY A 18 -3.74 -7.40 15.78
N ILE A 19 -4.48 -8.00 14.85
CA ILE A 19 -4.92 -9.39 14.89
C ILE A 19 -4.10 -10.18 13.89
N ASN A 20 -3.44 -11.25 14.34
CA ASN A 20 -2.63 -12.11 13.48
C ASN A 20 -3.48 -12.74 12.37
N PHE A 21 -3.00 -12.72 11.13
CA PHE A 21 -3.71 -13.26 9.97
C PHE A 21 -4.03 -14.75 10.10
N LEU A 22 -3.23 -15.51 10.83
CA LEU A 22 -3.42 -16.96 11.00
C LEU A 22 -4.46 -17.32 12.09
N SER A 23 -4.95 -16.32 12.84
CA SER A 23 -5.94 -16.55 13.93
C SER A 23 -7.35 -16.87 13.39
N ASP A 24 -8.17 -17.53 14.22
CA ASP A 24 -9.57 -17.80 13.86
C ASP A 24 -10.40 -16.51 13.75
N ILE A 25 -10.07 -15.49 14.54
CA ILE A 25 -10.68 -14.16 14.42
C ILE A 25 -10.40 -13.59 13.02
N SER A 26 -9.18 -13.73 12.51
CA SER A 26 -8.82 -13.27 11.17
C SER A 26 -9.61 -13.97 10.07
N LYS A 27 -9.82 -15.29 10.20
CA LYS A 27 -10.64 -16.05 9.25
C LYS A 27 -12.06 -15.51 9.18
N GLN A 28 -12.67 -15.22 10.35
CA GLN A 28 -14.00 -14.62 10.40
C GLN A 28 -14.03 -13.22 9.78
N LEU A 29 -13.03 -12.38 10.09
CA LEU A 29 -12.92 -11.03 9.49
C LEU A 29 -12.81 -11.08 7.96
N LEU A 30 -12.03 -12.01 7.43
CA LEU A 30 -11.90 -12.18 5.98
C LEU A 30 -13.21 -12.70 5.37
N LEU A 31 -13.91 -13.62 6.03
CA LEU A 31 -15.20 -14.10 5.59
C LEU A 31 -16.24 -12.96 5.54
N ASP A 32 -16.30 -12.10 6.56
CA ASP A 32 -17.15 -10.93 6.58
C ASP A 32 -16.84 -9.97 5.42
N CYS A 33 -15.55 -9.78 5.12
CA CYS A 33 -15.12 -8.96 3.97
C CYS A 33 -15.51 -9.58 2.63
N LEU A 34 -15.42 -10.90 2.48
CA LEU A 34 -15.87 -11.61 1.28
C LEU A 34 -17.37 -11.45 1.07
N GLN A 35 -18.18 -11.64 2.13
CA GLN A 35 -19.62 -11.48 2.08
C GLN A 35 -20.05 -10.05 1.76
N SER A 36 -19.30 -9.03 2.23
CA SER A 36 -19.58 -7.62 1.96
C SER A 36 -18.90 -7.08 0.71
N ASN A 37 -18.21 -7.94 -0.06
CA ASN A 37 -17.45 -7.58 -1.25
C ASN A 37 -16.37 -6.51 -0.99
N THR A 38 -15.67 -6.61 0.14
CA THR A 38 -14.60 -5.68 0.56
C THR A 38 -13.24 -6.35 0.73
N ALA A 39 -12.97 -7.42 -0.04
CA ALA A 39 -11.69 -8.12 -0.13
C ALA A 39 -11.21 -8.32 -1.57
N ASN A 40 -11.64 -7.47 -2.51
CA ASN A 40 -11.31 -7.66 -3.93
C ASN A 40 -9.79 -7.55 -4.22
N PRO A 41 -9.02 -6.61 -3.63
CA PRO A 41 -7.57 -6.53 -3.83
C PRO A 41 -6.82 -7.75 -3.29
N PHE A 42 -7.37 -8.44 -2.29
CA PHE A 42 -6.72 -9.57 -1.63
C PHE A 42 -6.30 -10.65 -2.63
N PHE A 43 -7.20 -11.06 -3.51
CA PHE A 43 -6.93 -12.15 -4.45
C PHE A 43 -5.82 -11.80 -5.45
N GLU A 44 -5.84 -10.59 -6.00
CA GLU A 44 -4.83 -10.16 -6.97
C GLU A 44 -3.46 -9.95 -6.32
N LEU A 45 -3.44 -9.45 -5.07
CA LEU A 45 -2.21 -9.25 -4.34
C LEU A 45 -1.63 -10.58 -3.86
N ILE A 46 -2.45 -11.48 -3.29
CA ILE A 46 -1.96 -12.75 -2.73
C ILE A 46 -1.45 -13.70 -3.81
N ASP A 47 -2.06 -13.69 -5.00
CA ASP A 47 -1.62 -14.47 -6.17
C ASP A 47 -0.19 -14.07 -6.63
N ASN A 48 0.22 -12.83 -6.34
CA ASN A 48 1.52 -12.29 -6.71
C ASN A 48 2.45 -12.05 -5.50
N TYR A 49 2.06 -12.53 -4.31
CA TYR A 49 2.74 -12.19 -3.08
C TYR A 49 4.05 -12.95 -2.91
N LYS A 50 5.08 -12.22 -2.44
CA LYS A 50 6.43 -12.77 -2.22
C LYS A 50 7.04 -12.25 -0.92
N THR A 51 8.04 -12.96 -0.40
CA THR A 51 8.91 -12.43 0.63
C THR A 51 9.96 -11.52 0.00
N GLN A 52 10.21 -10.35 0.59
CA GLN A 52 11.27 -9.46 0.13
C GLN A 52 12.64 -10.15 0.19
N ALA A 53 13.49 -9.89 -0.81
CA ALA A 53 14.78 -10.56 -0.95
C ALA A 53 15.88 -9.95 -0.07
N ASP A 54 15.71 -8.72 0.39
CA ASP A 54 16.65 -8.01 1.27
C ASP A 54 15.91 -7.26 2.37
N LEU A 55 16.60 -6.89 3.45
CA LEU A 55 16.03 -6.21 4.62
C LEU A 55 15.42 -4.84 4.27
N SER A 56 15.99 -4.13 3.31
CA SER A 56 15.57 -2.80 2.85
C SER A 56 14.55 -2.84 1.69
N PHE A 57 14.26 -4.02 1.12
CA PHE A 57 13.47 -4.15 -0.11
C PHE A 57 11.94 -4.16 0.09
N CYS A 58 11.43 -3.71 1.23
CA CYS A 58 9.97 -3.69 1.42
C CYS A 58 9.25 -2.87 0.34
N GLY A 59 9.77 -1.69 -0.03
CA GLY A 59 9.24 -0.88 -1.12
C GLY A 59 9.36 -1.60 -2.47
N LEU A 60 10.54 -2.09 -2.78
CA LEU A 60 10.82 -2.74 -4.07
C LEU A 60 10.00 -4.02 -4.26
N SER A 61 9.91 -4.86 -3.23
CA SER A 61 9.09 -6.08 -3.27
C SER A 61 7.60 -5.78 -3.43
N ASN A 62 7.07 -4.78 -2.71
CA ASN A 62 5.68 -4.39 -2.86
C ASN A 62 5.40 -3.73 -4.22
N LEU A 63 6.38 -3.03 -4.81
CA LEU A 63 6.28 -2.53 -6.18
C LEU A 63 6.17 -3.69 -7.19
N VAL A 64 7.02 -4.72 -7.07
CA VAL A 64 6.96 -5.93 -7.89
C VAL A 64 5.60 -6.63 -7.75
N ILE A 65 5.13 -6.86 -6.53
CA ILE A 65 3.83 -7.45 -6.25
C ILE A 65 2.72 -6.65 -6.94
N THR A 66 2.75 -5.32 -6.81
CA THR A 66 1.76 -4.42 -7.39
C THR A 66 1.76 -4.48 -8.92
N LEU A 67 2.92 -4.38 -9.56
CA LEU A 67 3.04 -4.39 -11.03
C LEU A 67 2.57 -5.71 -11.63
N ASN A 68 2.92 -6.83 -11.01
CA ASN A 68 2.47 -8.15 -11.43
C ASN A 68 0.95 -8.35 -11.18
N ALA A 69 0.43 -7.91 -10.04
CA ALA A 69 -1.00 -7.95 -9.73
C ALA A 69 -1.83 -7.10 -10.71
N LEU A 70 -1.28 -5.97 -11.17
CA LEU A 70 -1.87 -5.12 -12.21
C LEU A 70 -1.69 -5.68 -13.61
N LYS A 71 -0.96 -6.80 -13.77
CA LYS A 71 -0.64 -7.44 -15.06
C LYS A 71 0.06 -6.49 -16.04
N VAL A 72 0.92 -5.61 -15.52
CA VAL A 72 1.76 -4.74 -16.34
C VAL A 72 2.81 -5.58 -17.04
N ASP A 73 2.95 -5.41 -18.34
CA ASP A 73 4.00 -6.10 -19.12
C ASP A 73 5.33 -5.33 -18.99
N PRO A 74 6.39 -5.92 -18.43
CA PRO A 74 7.68 -5.25 -18.28
C PRO A 74 8.40 -4.98 -19.61
N LYS A 75 7.92 -5.53 -20.73
CA LYS A 75 8.52 -5.44 -22.07
C LYS A 75 9.92 -6.07 -22.17
N THR A 76 10.50 -6.49 -21.09
CA THR A 76 11.82 -7.14 -21.02
C THR A 76 11.69 -8.59 -20.56
N LYS A 77 12.58 -9.46 -21.05
CA LYS A 77 12.64 -10.85 -20.59
C LYS A 77 13.20 -10.91 -19.17
N TRP A 78 12.55 -11.71 -18.34
CA TRP A 78 13.03 -12.03 -16.99
C TRP A 78 13.87 -13.32 -16.99
N LYS A 79 13.27 -14.44 -17.42
CA LYS A 79 13.95 -15.74 -17.54
C LYS A 79 13.44 -16.50 -18.76
N GLY A 80 14.33 -17.02 -19.55
CA GLY A 80 13.98 -17.74 -20.79
C GLY A 80 13.15 -16.85 -21.72
N ILE A 81 11.93 -17.30 -22.05
CA ILE A 81 10.98 -16.57 -22.90
C ILE A 81 10.00 -15.70 -22.09
N TRP A 82 10.03 -15.80 -20.75
CA TRP A 82 9.02 -15.18 -19.88
C TRP A 82 9.34 -13.73 -19.55
N ARG A 83 8.33 -12.89 -19.56
CA ARG A 83 8.34 -11.51 -19.08
C ARG A 83 7.62 -11.44 -17.76
N TRP A 84 8.29 -10.95 -16.72
CA TRP A 84 7.79 -10.90 -15.36
C TRP A 84 8.56 -9.85 -14.57
N TYR A 85 7.90 -9.09 -13.71
CA TYR A 85 8.63 -8.19 -12.81
C TYR A 85 9.31 -8.95 -11.68
N SER A 86 10.57 -8.62 -11.46
CA SER A 86 11.37 -8.99 -10.28
C SER A 86 12.05 -7.74 -9.75
N GLU A 87 12.64 -7.81 -8.58
CA GLU A 87 13.35 -6.66 -7.99
C GLU A 87 14.52 -6.17 -8.86
N GLU A 88 15.05 -7.03 -9.72
CA GLU A 88 16.20 -6.77 -10.57
C GLU A 88 15.86 -6.02 -11.87
N ASN A 89 14.61 -6.09 -12.34
CA ASN A 89 14.22 -5.54 -13.66
C ASN A 89 13.19 -4.42 -13.61
N ILE A 90 13.03 -3.77 -12.46
CA ILE A 90 12.22 -2.56 -12.33
C ILE A 90 12.90 -1.41 -13.08
N MET A 91 12.17 -0.78 -14.00
CA MET A 91 12.69 0.37 -14.75
C MET A 91 12.95 1.56 -13.81
N CYS A 92 13.97 2.36 -14.14
CA CYS A 92 14.39 3.55 -13.39
C CYS A 92 14.87 3.27 -11.94
N ASN A 93 15.00 2.02 -11.54
CA ASN A 93 15.43 1.67 -10.19
C ASN A 93 16.96 1.64 -10.08
N ASN A 94 17.47 2.16 -8.95
CA ASN A 94 18.85 1.96 -8.50
C ASN A 94 18.84 0.99 -7.31
N ILE A 95 19.08 -0.29 -7.58
CA ILE A 95 18.98 -1.36 -6.59
C ILE A 95 19.98 -1.20 -5.44
N GLU A 96 21.20 -0.72 -5.71
CA GLU A 96 22.22 -0.49 -4.68
C GLU A 96 21.77 0.62 -3.72
N LYS A 97 21.23 1.73 -4.25
CA LYS A 97 20.66 2.81 -3.41
C LYS A 97 19.54 2.28 -2.53
N VAL A 98 18.63 1.47 -3.08
CA VAL A 98 17.54 0.88 -2.30
C VAL A 98 18.05 -0.09 -1.24
N LYS A 99 19.10 -0.82 -1.51
CA LYS A 99 19.73 -1.73 -0.57
C LYS A 99 20.32 -0.99 0.64
N ASP A 100 20.96 0.15 0.40
CA ASP A 100 21.63 0.93 1.44
C ASP A 100 20.64 1.78 2.27
N TYR A 101 19.65 2.39 1.62
CA TYR A 101 18.80 3.43 2.21
C TYR A 101 17.30 3.11 2.22
N GLY A 102 16.88 2.00 1.59
CA GLY A 102 15.47 1.72 1.38
C GLY A 102 14.84 2.63 0.32
N MET A 103 13.55 2.91 0.47
CA MET A 103 12.77 3.68 -0.49
C MET A 103 11.84 4.65 0.22
N THR A 104 11.74 5.88 -0.26
CA THR A 104 10.77 6.88 0.19
C THR A 104 9.42 6.70 -0.51
N LEU A 105 8.37 7.32 0.04
CA LEU A 105 7.04 7.30 -0.56
C LEU A 105 7.02 7.93 -1.96
N SER A 106 7.77 9.01 -2.16
CA SER A 106 7.87 9.69 -3.46
C SER A 106 8.60 8.85 -4.50
N GLU A 107 9.69 8.19 -4.12
CA GLU A 107 10.42 7.28 -5.00
C GLU A 107 9.56 6.09 -5.44
N PHE A 108 8.76 5.52 -4.53
CA PHE A 108 7.81 4.46 -4.88
C PHE A 108 6.81 4.93 -5.95
N GLY A 109 6.22 6.13 -5.77
CA GLY A 109 5.31 6.72 -6.74
C GLY A 109 5.99 7.00 -8.09
N ALA A 110 7.22 7.52 -8.08
CA ALA A 110 8.02 7.76 -9.29
C ALA A 110 8.30 6.47 -10.07
N LEU A 111 8.67 5.39 -9.37
CA LEU A 111 8.91 4.09 -9.98
C LEU A 111 7.62 3.48 -10.57
N LEU A 112 6.47 3.66 -9.94
CA LEU A 112 5.18 3.28 -10.54
C LEU A 112 4.95 4.01 -11.88
N ASN A 113 5.13 5.34 -11.89
CA ASN A 113 4.96 6.15 -13.10
C ASN A 113 5.95 5.74 -14.20
N CYS A 114 7.21 5.49 -13.86
CA CYS A 114 8.23 5.00 -14.77
C CYS A 114 7.86 3.67 -15.42
N ASN A 115 7.15 2.80 -14.67
CA ASN A 115 6.64 1.53 -15.16
C ASN A 115 5.21 1.62 -15.73
N GLY A 116 4.73 2.84 -16.05
CA GLY A 116 3.47 3.08 -16.75
C GLY A 116 2.21 2.95 -15.91
N VAL A 117 2.34 3.06 -14.58
CA VAL A 117 1.23 2.99 -13.63
C VAL A 117 1.02 4.31 -12.93
N LYS A 118 -0.15 4.91 -13.10
CA LYS A 118 -0.53 6.16 -12.43
C LYS A 118 -0.81 5.92 -10.95
N ASN A 119 -0.46 6.91 -10.15
CA ASN A 119 -0.73 6.87 -8.70
C ASN A 119 -0.95 8.27 -8.15
N LYS A 120 -1.52 8.33 -6.94
CA LYS A 120 -1.72 9.55 -6.16
C LYS A 120 -1.17 9.34 -4.76
N ILE A 121 -0.39 10.31 -4.27
CA ILE A 121 0.25 10.26 -2.96
C ILE A 121 -0.55 11.10 -1.97
N TYR A 122 -0.80 10.57 -0.80
CA TYR A 122 -1.49 11.21 0.32
C TYR A 122 -0.65 11.12 1.58
N ARG A 123 -0.64 12.20 2.37
CA ARG A 123 0.04 12.24 3.66
C ARG A 123 -0.92 12.73 4.74
N PRO A 124 -0.88 12.15 5.96
CA PRO A 124 -1.71 12.63 7.06
C PRO A 124 -1.24 14.01 7.52
N VAL A 125 -2.18 14.77 8.10
CA VAL A 125 -1.87 16.05 8.78
C VAL A 125 -1.62 15.80 10.25
N ASN A 126 -0.78 16.63 10.83
CA ASN A 126 -0.72 16.77 12.27
C ASN A 126 -1.97 17.56 12.74
N GLU A 127 -2.53 17.21 13.89
CA GLU A 127 -3.86 17.53 14.44
C GLU A 127 -4.35 19.00 14.42
N ASN A 128 -3.54 19.94 13.97
CA ASN A 128 -3.88 21.37 13.96
C ASN A 128 -4.60 21.88 12.69
N PHE A 129 -4.92 21.01 11.75
CA PHE A 129 -5.69 21.35 10.56
C PHE A 129 -6.99 20.53 10.50
N ALA A 130 -8.02 21.03 11.15
CA ALA A 130 -9.37 20.46 11.02
C ALA A 130 -9.93 20.80 9.63
N LEU A 131 -9.88 19.85 8.71
CA LEU A 131 -10.76 19.87 7.55
C LEU A 131 -12.14 19.38 7.99
N ASN A 132 -13.08 20.32 8.11
CA ASN A 132 -14.50 20.05 8.40
C ASN A 132 -15.21 19.35 7.23
N THR A 133 -14.69 18.24 6.78
CA THR A 133 -15.38 17.43 5.77
C THR A 133 -15.85 16.15 6.46
N VAL A 134 -17.06 16.17 6.95
CA VAL A 134 -17.76 14.96 7.42
C VAL A 134 -18.02 14.08 6.21
N ILE A 135 -17.26 13.00 6.08
CA ILE A 135 -17.52 11.97 5.06
C ILE A 135 -18.48 10.98 5.69
N ASP A 136 -19.72 10.97 5.19
CA ASP A 136 -20.71 9.96 5.59
C ASP A 136 -20.29 8.58 5.05
N MET A 137 -19.75 7.74 5.92
CA MET A 137 -19.27 6.40 5.60
C MET A 137 -20.39 5.46 5.12
N ASN A 138 -21.64 5.77 5.45
CA ASN A 138 -22.83 4.99 5.00
C ASN A 138 -23.23 5.36 3.57
N ASN A 139 -22.83 6.54 3.10
CA ASN A 139 -23.11 7.10 1.79
C ASN A 139 -21.85 7.32 0.94
N ILE A 140 -20.86 6.46 1.07
CA ILE A 140 -19.75 6.40 0.10
C ILE A 140 -20.35 5.86 -1.20
N ASN A 141 -21.07 6.73 -1.85
CA ASN A 141 -21.66 6.50 -3.15
C ASN A 141 -20.60 6.81 -4.25
N LYS A 142 -21.01 6.56 -5.46
CA LYS A 142 -20.27 6.84 -6.68
C LYS A 142 -19.61 8.24 -6.70
N THR A 143 -20.17 9.23 -6.01
CA THR A 143 -19.70 10.62 -5.96
C THR A 143 -18.30 10.76 -5.34
N LEU A 144 -18.02 10.13 -4.18
CA LEU A 144 -16.68 10.18 -3.58
C LEU A 144 -15.66 9.42 -4.45
N TYR A 145 -16.07 8.31 -5.04
CA TYR A 145 -15.26 7.58 -6.00
C TYR A 145 -14.94 8.44 -7.22
N ASP A 146 -15.96 9.12 -7.78
CA ASP A 146 -15.80 10.02 -8.92
C ASP A 146 -14.94 11.24 -8.54
N ASP A 147 -15.08 11.80 -7.34
CA ASP A 147 -14.27 12.89 -6.80
C ASP A 147 -12.80 12.49 -6.61
N ILE A 148 -12.53 11.27 -6.16
CA ILE A 148 -11.16 10.71 -6.08
C ILE A 148 -10.61 10.51 -7.50
N LYS A 149 -11.43 10.05 -8.45
CA LYS A 149 -11.06 9.82 -9.85
C LYS A 149 -10.88 11.13 -10.62
N GLU A 150 -11.71 12.14 -10.39
CA GLU A 150 -11.76 13.41 -11.13
C GLU A 150 -10.79 14.50 -10.63
N ASN A 151 -9.85 14.16 -9.74
CA ASN A 151 -8.85 15.12 -9.24
C ASN A 151 -9.36 16.28 -8.38
N LYS A 152 -10.54 16.24 -7.80
CA LYS A 152 -10.94 17.26 -6.82
C LYS A 152 -10.00 17.29 -5.59
N TYR A 153 -9.22 16.23 -5.40
CA TYR A 153 -8.12 16.13 -4.45
C TYR A 153 -6.82 16.03 -5.26
N SER A 154 -6.16 17.16 -5.52
CA SER A 154 -4.98 17.23 -6.38
C SER A 154 -3.82 16.38 -5.87
N CYS A 155 -3.22 15.62 -6.77
CA CYS A 155 -2.01 14.85 -6.53
C CYS A 155 -0.80 15.54 -7.10
N VAL A 156 0.32 15.34 -6.44
CA VAL A 156 1.62 15.77 -6.92
C VAL A 156 2.33 14.62 -7.59
N THR A 157 2.64 14.81 -8.86
CA THR A 157 3.57 13.94 -9.59
C THR A 157 4.99 14.12 -9.08
N CYS A 158 5.70 13.00 -8.96
CA CYS A 158 7.07 12.93 -8.47
C CYS A 158 8.03 13.57 -9.48
N ASP A 159 8.44 14.80 -9.23
CA ASP A 159 9.64 15.37 -9.82
C ASP A 159 10.63 15.68 -8.71
N GLU A 160 11.79 15.02 -8.72
CA GLU A 160 12.86 15.24 -7.76
C GLU A 160 13.42 16.68 -7.78
N HIS A 161 13.05 17.47 -8.80
CA HIS A 161 13.48 18.85 -8.98
C HIS A 161 12.58 19.89 -8.30
N PHE A 162 11.44 19.50 -7.73
CA PHE A 162 10.53 20.42 -7.04
C PHE A 162 10.64 20.32 -5.52
N ASN A 163 11.72 20.85 -4.99
CA ASN A 163 11.94 20.97 -3.54
C ASN A 163 11.16 22.13 -2.88
N SER A 164 10.25 22.77 -3.61
CA SER A 164 9.50 23.89 -3.04
C SER A 164 8.06 23.92 -3.55
N MET A 165 7.13 23.91 -2.62
CA MET A 165 5.72 24.23 -2.83
C MET A 165 4.85 23.19 -3.57
N ILE A 166 4.76 22.01 -3.00
CA ILE A 166 3.68 21.13 -3.38
C ILE A 166 2.68 21.06 -2.25
N PRO A 167 1.42 21.49 -2.44
CA PRO A 167 0.38 21.27 -1.44
C PRO A 167 0.23 19.76 -1.26
N PHE A 168 0.62 19.24 -0.10
CA PHE A 168 0.30 17.88 0.29
C PHE A 168 -1.21 17.76 0.29
N ASN A 169 -1.75 16.68 -0.30
CA ASN A 169 -3.11 16.28 0.00
C ASN A 169 -3.15 15.82 1.44
N ILE A 170 -3.56 16.74 2.27
CA ILE A 170 -3.67 16.58 3.69
C ILE A 170 -4.95 15.77 3.92
N VAL A 171 -4.84 14.59 4.48
CA VAL A 171 -5.97 13.69 4.63
C VAL A 171 -6.23 13.36 6.08
N SER A 172 -7.52 13.32 6.44
CA SER A 172 -7.99 12.85 7.73
C SER A 172 -8.06 11.33 7.78
N LYS A 173 -8.25 10.79 8.98
CA LYS A 173 -8.47 9.36 9.19
C LYS A 173 -9.73 8.88 8.45
N GLU A 174 -10.80 9.66 8.46
CA GLU A 174 -12.06 9.36 7.78
C GLU A 174 -11.87 9.25 6.27
N PHE A 175 -11.07 10.14 5.68
CA PHE A 175 -10.69 10.04 4.27
C PHE A 175 -9.89 8.75 3.99
N MET A 176 -9.00 8.36 4.89
CA MET A 176 -8.25 7.12 4.76
C MET A 176 -9.18 5.90 4.82
N SER A 177 -10.15 5.86 5.77
CA SER A 177 -11.16 4.80 5.86
C SER A 177 -11.98 4.72 4.57
N ALA A 178 -12.39 5.87 4.02
CA ALA A 178 -13.11 5.94 2.75
C ALA A 178 -12.28 5.38 1.58
N CYS A 179 -10.99 5.72 1.50
CA CYS A 179 -10.08 5.18 0.49
C CYS A 179 -9.91 3.65 0.65
N ALA A 180 -9.76 3.16 1.89
CA ALA A 180 -9.64 1.73 2.16
C ALA A 180 -10.90 0.97 1.72
N LEU A 181 -12.10 1.49 2.05
CA LEU A 181 -13.36 0.91 1.61
C LEU A 181 -13.50 0.96 0.09
N ALA A 182 -13.20 2.09 -0.55
CA ALA A 182 -13.30 2.24 -2.00
C ALA A 182 -12.35 1.28 -2.72
N SER A 183 -11.10 1.16 -2.26
CA SER A 183 -10.13 0.19 -2.76
C SER A 183 -10.65 -1.24 -2.64
N ALA A 184 -11.10 -1.61 -1.45
CA ALA A 184 -11.54 -2.95 -1.13
C ALA A 184 -12.83 -3.36 -1.90
N LYS A 185 -13.75 -2.44 -2.11
CA LYS A 185 -15.08 -2.68 -2.70
C LYS A 185 -15.10 -2.54 -4.21
N TYR A 186 -14.57 -1.44 -4.74
CA TYR A 186 -14.67 -1.14 -6.18
C TYR A 186 -13.48 -1.67 -6.97
N ASN A 187 -12.36 -1.93 -6.30
CA ASN A 187 -11.17 -2.56 -6.89
C ASN A 187 -10.61 -1.83 -8.13
N THR A 188 -10.75 -0.52 -8.17
CA THR A 188 -10.27 0.35 -9.26
C THR A 188 -8.87 0.89 -9.03
N PHE A 189 -8.40 0.78 -7.80
CA PHE A 189 -7.04 1.07 -7.39
C PHE A 189 -6.61 0.16 -6.24
N PHE A 190 -5.30 0.02 -6.05
CA PHE A 190 -4.72 -0.52 -4.83
C PHE A 190 -4.36 0.61 -3.87
N MET A 191 -4.48 0.35 -2.58
CA MET A 191 -4.00 1.25 -1.53
C MET A 191 -2.71 0.69 -0.93
N MET A 192 -1.60 1.43 -1.10
CA MET A 192 -0.28 1.07 -0.58
C MET A 192 0.12 2.05 0.51
N CYS A 193 0.38 1.56 1.70
CA CYS A 193 0.82 2.35 2.85
C CYS A 193 2.35 2.32 2.99
N ASN A 194 2.96 3.49 3.24
CA ASN A 194 4.30 3.61 3.82
C ASN A 194 4.12 4.03 5.27
N LEU A 195 4.30 3.15 6.20
CA LEU A 195 3.99 3.35 7.61
C LEU A 195 5.23 3.26 8.51
N GLY A 196 5.19 3.92 9.66
CA GLY A 196 6.16 3.75 10.72
C GLY A 196 5.86 2.48 11.53
N ARG A 197 6.84 1.61 11.68
CA ARG A 197 6.67 0.35 12.40
C ARG A 197 6.38 0.54 13.89
N LYS A 198 6.88 1.63 14.50
CA LYS A 198 6.66 1.93 15.91
C LYS A 198 5.19 2.14 16.24
N GLY A 199 4.44 2.84 15.39
CA GLY A 199 2.99 3.06 15.57
C GLY A 199 2.18 1.77 15.64
N LEU A 200 2.70 0.69 15.04
CA LEU A 200 2.12 -0.66 15.11
C LEU A 200 2.77 -1.57 16.17
N ASN A 201 3.55 -1.00 17.09
CA ASN A 201 4.32 -1.75 18.10
C ASN A 201 5.25 -2.81 17.49
N GLN A 202 5.83 -2.48 16.34
CA GLN A 202 6.81 -3.29 15.64
C GLN A 202 8.22 -2.66 15.72
N THR A 203 9.25 -3.45 15.55
CA THR A 203 10.65 -2.98 15.51
C THR A 203 11.05 -2.57 14.08
N GLY A 204 11.88 -1.55 13.96
CA GLY A 204 12.37 -1.00 12.69
C GLY A 204 11.81 0.40 12.45
N ASP A 205 12.15 0.97 11.31
CA ASP A 205 11.72 2.32 10.92
C ASP A 205 10.48 2.26 10.02
N GLY A 206 10.62 2.44 8.71
CA GLY A 206 9.51 2.46 7.77
C GLY A 206 9.20 1.10 7.15
N HIS A 207 7.99 0.96 6.63
CA HIS A 207 7.58 -0.24 5.92
C HIS A 207 6.50 0.04 4.88
N PHE A 208 6.66 -0.55 3.69
CA PHE A 208 5.62 -0.56 2.67
C PHE A 208 4.75 -1.81 2.78
N THR A 209 3.44 -1.62 2.74
CA THR A 209 2.48 -2.72 2.79
C THR A 209 1.14 -2.30 2.17
N PRO A 210 0.49 -3.16 1.36
CA PRO A 210 -0.84 -2.88 0.83
C PRO A 210 -1.94 -3.19 1.85
N ILE A 211 -3.06 -2.45 1.76
CA ILE A 211 -4.33 -2.85 2.37
C ILE A 211 -5.03 -3.80 1.40
N ALA A 212 -5.11 -5.07 1.76
CA ALA A 212 -5.67 -6.11 0.90
C ALA A 212 -7.17 -6.34 1.09
N ALA A 213 -7.69 -6.11 2.29
CA ALA A 213 -9.11 -6.20 2.61
C ALA A 213 -9.46 -5.16 3.69
N TYR A 214 -10.73 -4.75 3.75
CA TYR A 214 -11.22 -3.79 4.72
C TYR A 214 -12.57 -4.21 5.30
N ASN A 215 -12.61 -4.38 6.62
CA ASN A 215 -13.85 -4.65 7.35
C ASN A 215 -14.43 -3.34 7.86
N ALA A 216 -15.46 -2.84 7.16
CA ALA A 216 -16.07 -1.55 7.47
C ALA A 216 -16.83 -1.53 8.82
N LYS A 217 -17.32 -2.68 9.29
CA LYS A 217 -18.04 -2.75 10.59
C LYS A 217 -17.11 -2.51 11.78
N LYS A 218 -15.84 -2.89 11.64
CA LYS A 218 -14.84 -2.77 12.70
C LYS A 218 -13.79 -1.69 12.42
N ASP A 219 -13.86 -1.04 11.24
CA ASP A 219 -12.87 -0.06 10.75
C ASP A 219 -11.43 -0.60 10.82
N ILE A 220 -11.23 -1.82 10.28
CA ILE A 220 -9.92 -2.48 10.27
C ILE A 220 -9.53 -2.92 8.87
N GLY A 221 -8.24 -2.79 8.56
CA GLY A 221 -7.63 -3.19 7.29
C GLY A 221 -6.65 -4.36 7.45
N LEU A 222 -6.63 -5.28 6.48
CA LEU A 222 -5.63 -6.34 6.38
C LEU A 222 -4.38 -5.83 5.68
N LEU A 223 -3.28 -5.76 6.41
CA LEU A 223 -1.95 -5.46 5.88
C LEU A 223 -1.21 -6.76 5.54
N LEU A 224 -0.71 -6.86 4.30
CA LEU A 224 0.11 -8.01 3.88
C LEU A 224 1.60 -7.72 4.13
N GLU A 225 2.29 -8.59 4.86
CA GLU A 225 3.67 -8.38 5.27
C GLU A 225 4.67 -9.02 4.30
N SER A 226 5.48 -8.21 3.61
CA SER A 226 6.55 -8.72 2.72
C SER A 226 7.79 -9.18 3.49
N ALA A 227 8.08 -8.60 4.66
CA ALA A 227 9.15 -9.05 5.56
C ALA A 227 8.68 -10.22 6.43
N ARG A 228 8.16 -11.30 5.80
CA ARG A 228 7.59 -12.47 6.50
C ARG A 228 8.57 -13.22 7.40
N PHE A 229 9.85 -13.03 7.21
CA PHE A 229 10.88 -13.49 8.13
C PHE A 229 10.89 -12.74 9.46
N LYS A 230 10.19 -11.58 9.52
CA LYS A 230 10.16 -10.72 10.70
C LYS A 230 8.81 -10.76 11.41
N TYR A 231 7.71 -10.59 10.68
CA TYR A 231 6.34 -10.60 11.20
C TYR A 231 5.38 -11.30 10.24
N ASP A 232 4.24 -11.73 10.78
CA ASP A 232 3.09 -12.19 9.98
C ASP A 232 2.25 -11.01 9.46
N SER A 233 1.48 -11.23 8.40
CA SER A 233 0.41 -10.32 7.99
C SER A 233 -0.61 -10.15 9.12
N ARG A 234 -1.22 -8.97 9.24
CA ARG A 234 -2.11 -8.65 10.37
C ARG A 234 -3.21 -7.69 9.98
N TRP A 235 -4.31 -7.76 10.69
CA TRP A 235 -5.36 -6.75 10.69
C TRP A 235 -5.01 -5.66 11.70
N TYR A 236 -5.15 -4.41 11.30
CA TYR A 236 -5.00 -3.26 12.17
C TYR A 236 -6.19 -2.32 12.03
N SER A 237 -6.56 -1.63 13.11
CA SER A 237 -7.52 -0.54 13.01
C SER A 237 -7.01 0.54 12.05
N ILE A 238 -7.91 1.22 11.35
CA ILE A 238 -7.50 2.37 10.53
C ILE A 238 -6.87 3.46 11.40
N GLU A 239 -7.31 3.59 12.65
CA GLU A 239 -6.68 4.46 13.66
C GLU A 239 -5.18 4.13 13.84
N ASP A 240 -4.82 2.87 14.09
CA ASP A 240 -3.43 2.45 14.27
C ASP A 240 -2.61 2.66 12.99
N ILE A 241 -3.19 2.34 11.85
CA ILE A 241 -2.54 2.56 10.55
C ILE A 241 -2.31 4.06 10.35
N TYR A 242 -3.34 4.90 10.53
CA TYR A 242 -3.26 6.34 10.37
C TYR A 242 -2.18 6.96 11.29
N ASN A 243 -2.18 6.58 12.56
CA ASN A 243 -1.17 7.04 13.52
C ASN A 243 0.26 6.63 13.11
N SER A 244 0.42 5.46 12.49
CA SER A 244 1.72 5.03 11.95
C SER A 244 2.14 5.82 10.70
N LEU A 245 1.20 6.41 9.95
CA LEU A 245 1.51 7.28 8.81
C LEU A 245 1.93 8.69 9.23
N ILE A 246 1.53 9.16 10.43
CA ILE A 246 1.95 10.46 10.98
C ILE A 246 3.44 10.44 11.34
N GLU A 247 4.01 9.27 11.66
CA GLU A 247 5.43 9.15 11.92
C GLU A 247 6.26 9.71 10.77
N LYS A 248 7.30 10.49 11.13
CA LYS A 248 8.19 11.06 10.14
C LYS A 248 9.10 9.99 9.55
N ASP A 249 9.27 10.06 8.26
CA ASP A 249 10.30 9.32 7.55
C ASP A 249 11.66 9.93 7.89
N SER A 250 12.59 9.10 8.37
CA SER A 250 13.91 9.54 8.85
C SER A 250 14.77 10.18 7.77
N PHE A 251 14.57 9.82 6.51
CA PHE A 251 15.33 10.35 5.38
C PHE A 251 14.78 11.68 4.87
N THR A 252 13.45 11.80 4.76
CA THR A 252 12.80 12.98 4.17
C THR A 252 12.34 13.98 5.22
N ASN A 253 12.30 13.61 6.49
CA ASN A 253 11.70 14.37 7.61
C ASN A 253 10.22 14.77 7.38
N LYS A 254 9.55 14.11 6.43
CA LYS A 254 8.13 14.33 6.13
C LYS A 254 7.29 13.23 6.76
N PRO A 255 6.02 13.47 7.08
CA PRO A 255 5.11 12.39 7.45
C PRO A 255 5.12 11.30 6.39
N ARG A 256 5.03 10.05 6.81
CA ARG A 256 4.82 8.91 5.91
C ARG A 256 3.48 9.08 5.20
N GLY A 257 2.88 8.09 4.64
CA GLY A 257 1.62 8.29 3.94
C GLY A 257 1.21 7.06 3.16
N PHE A 258 0.31 7.23 2.20
CA PHE A 258 -0.12 6.15 1.34
C PHE A 258 -0.28 6.60 -0.12
N LEU A 259 -0.31 5.62 -1.02
CA LEU A 259 -0.60 5.82 -2.43
C LEU A 259 -1.92 5.13 -2.80
N LEU A 260 -2.69 5.78 -3.67
CA LEU A 260 -3.72 5.13 -4.45
C LEU A 260 -3.14 4.85 -5.85
N ILE A 261 -3.04 3.58 -6.21
CA ILE A 261 -2.39 3.08 -7.42
C ILE A 261 -3.47 2.65 -8.39
N GLU A 262 -3.62 3.38 -9.50
CA GLU A 262 -4.70 3.18 -10.45
C GLU A 262 -4.58 1.83 -11.18
N LYS A 263 -5.68 1.13 -11.29
CA LYS A 263 -5.82 -0.01 -12.19
C LYS A 263 -6.26 0.48 -13.56
N LYS A 264 -5.67 -0.06 -14.63
CA LYS A 264 -6.20 0.18 -15.97
C LYS A 264 -7.63 -0.34 -16.02
N GLU A 265 -8.57 0.49 -16.48
CA GLU A 265 -9.92 0.00 -16.77
C GLU A 265 -9.78 -1.20 -17.73
N LYS A 266 -10.38 -2.32 -17.37
CA LYS A 266 -10.55 -3.40 -18.34
C LYS A 266 -11.36 -2.75 -19.47
N GLU A 267 -10.76 -2.60 -20.65
CA GLU A 267 -11.51 -2.22 -21.84
C GLU A 267 -12.76 -3.09 -21.86
N GLY A 268 -13.91 -2.46 -21.68
CA GLY A 268 -15.17 -3.15 -21.56
C GLY A 268 -15.30 -4.06 -22.77
N LYS A 269 -15.36 -5.35 -22.58
CA LYS A 269 -16.01 -6.24 -23.54
C LYS A 269 -17.42 -5.67 -23.66
N LYS A 270 -17.65 -4.74 -24.60
CA LYS A 270 -18.99 -4.41 -25.07
C LYS A 270 -19.62 -5.75 -25.40
N LEU A 271 -20.56 -6.15 -24.58
CA LEU A 271 -21.34 -7.37 -24.75
C LEU A 271 -21.98 -7.32 -26.14
N LYS A 272 -21.33 -7.96 -27.11
CA LYS A 272 -21.76 -8.05 -28.51
C LYS A 272 -23.09 -8.81 -28.72
N TRP A 273 -23.74 -9.22 -27.65
CA TRP A 273 -24.99 -10.01 -27.71
C TRP A 273 -26.27 -9.17 -27.42
N MET A 274 -26.17 -7.83 -27.28
CA MET A 274 -27.35 -6.96 -27.21
C MET A 274 -27.77 -6.38 -28.57
N LYS A 275 -27.39 -7.01 -29.67
CA LYS A 275 -27.93 -6.73 -31.01
C LYS A 275 -28.38 -8.06 -31.63
N ARG A 276 -29.51 -8.57 -31.19
CA ARG A 276 -30.45 -9.39 -31.97
C ARG A 276 -31.84 -9.15 -31.45
#